data_7db831eba0d7de5f86b56e644677f6a3
#
_entry.id   7db831eba0d7de5f86b56e644677f6a3
#
_cell.length_a   1.000
_cell.length_b   1.000
_cell.length_c   1.000
_cell.angle_alpha   90.00
_cell.angle_beta   90.00
_cell.angle_gamma   90.00
#
_symmetry.space_group_name_H-M   'P 1'
#
loop_
_entity.id
_entity.type
_entity.pdbx_description
1 polymer ?
#
loop_
_entity_poly.entity_id
_entity_poly.type
_entity_poly.pdbx_seq_one_letter_code
_entity_poly.pdbx_strand_id
1 'polypeptide(L)'
;LYGYYICKGVIFLHRKMSAAVFTVLTAMFVCGCTSDKNTVGQSAGHNDRGGITPAETAFLTDGKEKVCYGQGYETDSDNRPVGATQAQEKYGSYGGRFIFGKDDKTICLTFDEGYENGCTGKILDILKEKKVTATFYVTLDYVKSSPELVQRMINEGHEVGNHSCTHPSLPDISDDMVFEEIHGLETYISDNFGGYKTVTMRPPRGEFSVRTLRIAKNMGYDTVLWSFAYNDWNTDAQPDRDTAYRRITSATHNGAVYLLHAVSETNTAILPDVIDYWLDNGYTVKSISG
;
A
#
# COMPACT_ATOMS: atom_id res chain seq x y z
N LEU A 1 10.72 15.21 -11.49
CA LEU A 1 10.79 13.91 -12.19
C LEU A 1 10.94 12.83 -11.13
N TYR A 2 9.84 12.36 -10.56
CA TYR A 2 9.84 11.28 -9.59
C TYR A 2 9.70 9.96 -10.34
N GLY A 3 10.79 9.17 -10.38
CA GLY A 3 10.77 7.82 -10.91
C GLY A 3 10.25 6.84 -9.87
N TYR A 4 9.12 6.21 -10.14
CA TYR A 4 8.62 5.10 -9.34
C TYR A 4 9.28 3.79 -9.79
N TYR A 5 9.96 3.12 -8.87
CA TYR A 5 10.50 1.78 -9.09
C TYR A 5 9.48 0.74 -8.63
N ILE A 6 9.01 -0.08 -9.56
CA ILE A 6 8.25 -1.29 -9.23
C ILE A 6 9.27 -2.41 -8.96
N CYS A 7 9.24 -3.00 -7.77
CA CYS A 7 10.03 -4.18 -7.44
C CYS A 7 9.66 -5.36 -8.34
N LYS A 8 10.63 -5.81 -9.11
CA LYS A 8 10.70 -7.03 -9.95
C LYS A 8 9.37 -7.64 -10.37
N GLY A 9 8.88 -7.16 -11.48
CA GLY A 9 7.80 -7.79 -12.22
C GLY A 9 7.16 -6.81 -13.19
N VAL A 10 7.72 -6.76 -14.43
CA VAL A 10 7.14 -6.21 -15.65
C VAL A 10 7.32 -4.72 -15.92
N ILE A 11 8.01 -4.47 -16.93
CA ILE A 11 7.94 -3.78 -18.22
C ILE A 11 9.16 -2.92 -18.47
N PHE A 12 9.91 -3.34 -19.47
CA PHE A 12 10.97 -2.58 -20.14
C PHE A 12 10.36 -1.37 -20.90
N LEU A 13 10.72 -0.17 -20.51
CA LEU A 13 10.60 0.98 -21.42
C LEU A 13 11.93 1.17 -22.16
N HIS A 14 11.91 0.88 -23.44
CA HIS A 14 13.00 1.20 -24.36
C HIS A 14 13.12 2.72 -24.51
N ARG A 15 14.12 3.30 -23.88
CA ARG A 15 14.60 4.63 -24.26
C ARG A 15 15.84 4.44 -25.13
N LYS A 16 15.75 4.85 -26.40
CA LYS A 16 16.90 4.94 -27.31
C LYS A 16 17.94 5.88 -26.69
N MET A 17 19.07 5.33 -26.29
CA MET A 17 20.27 6.10 -26.02
C MET A 17 21.36 5.72 -27.01
N SER A 18 21.93 6.75 -27.57
CA SER A 18 23.04 6.76 -28.53
C SER A 18 24.29 6.10 -27.97
N ALA A 19 25.00 5.38 -28.80
CA ALA A 19 26.22 4.65 -28.50
C ALA A 19 27.36 5.59 -28.09
N ALA A 20 27.96 5.34 -26.94
CA ALA A 20 29.34 5.71 -26.67
C ALA A 20 30.06 4.49 -26.11
N VAL A 21 31.08 4.07 -26.86
CA VAL A 21 31.97 2.95 -26.57
C VAL A 21 32.85 3.28 -25.38
N PHE A 22 32.86 2.44 -24.35
CA PHE A 22 33.94 2.37 -23.38
C PHE A 22 34.29 0.92 -23.09
N THR A 23 35.50 0.57 -23.51
CA THR A 23 36.19 -0.67 -23.24
C THR A 23 36.76 -0.61 -21.82
N VAL A 24 36.45 -1.57 -20.96
CA VAL A 24 37.18 -1.76 -19.70
C VAL A 24 37.51 -3.24 -19.49
N LEU A 25 38.79 -3.45 -19.24
CA LEU A 25 39.53 -4.68 -19.01
C LEU A 25 38.94 -5.58 -17.91
N THR A 26 38.97 -6.87 -18.23
CA THR A 26 38.79 -7.99 -17.30
C THR A 26 40.03 -8.16 -16.42
N ALA A 27 39.88 -8.24 -15.11
CA ALA A 27 40.87 -8.79 -14.20
C ALA A 27 40.24 -9.94 -13.40
N MET A 28 40.68 -11.17 -13.71
CA MET A 28 40.39 -12.35 -12.91
C MET A 28 41.27 -12.36 -11.66
N PHE A 29 40.68 -12.56 -10.50
CA PHE A 29 41.39 -13.06 -9.34
C PHE A 29 40.86 -14.44 -8.96
N VAL A 30 41.74 -15.40 -9.13
CA VAL A 30 41.61 -16.76 -8.61
C VAL A 30 42.26 -16.76 -7.23
N CYS A 31 41.56 -17.18 -6.21
CA CYS A 31 42.17 -17.52 -4.92
C CYS A 31 41.76 -18.93 -4.52
N GLY A 32 42.76 -19.77 -4.34
CA GLY A 32 42.64 -21.20 -4.14
C GLY A 32 42.29 -21.59 -2.69
N CYS A 33 41.61 -22.71 -2.58
CA CYS A 33 41.37 -23.44 -1.35
C CYS A 33 42.60 -24.25 -0.95
N THR A 34 43.00 -24.23 0.31
CA THR A 34 43.78 -25.28 0.96
C THR A 34 42.98 -25.85 2.13
N SER A 35 42.80 -27.13 2.09
CA SER A 35 42.23 -27.98 3.13
C SER A 35 43.32 -28.41 4.11
N ASP A 36 43.02 -28.31 5.41
CA ASP A 36 43.72 -29.07 6.42
C ASP A 36 42.74 -29.87 7.27
N LYS A 37 43.00 -31.19 7.30
CA LYS A 37 42.36 -32.17 8.17
C LYS A 37 43.18 -32.29 9.45
N ASN A 38 42.52 -32.24 10.60
CA ASN A 38 42.97 -33.01 11.78
C ASN A 38 41.83 -33.45 12.65
N THR A 39 41.97 -34.67 13.10
CA THR A 39 41.06 -35.58 13.80
C THR A 39 41.10 -35.44 15.33
N VAL A 40 40.03 -35.99 15.93
CA VAL A 40 39.87 -36.68 17.23
C VAL A 40 39.47 -35.85 18.44
N GLY A 41 38.33 -36.31 19.05
CA GLY A 41 37.94 -36.04 20.42
C GLY A 41 36.43 -36.23 20.64
N GLN A 42 35.99 -37.46 20.95
CA GLN A 42 34.65 -37.78 21.43
C GLN A 42 34.44 -37.24 22.83
N SER A 43 33.32 -36.55 23.08
CA SER A 43 32.62 -36.63 24.35
C SER A 43 31.13 -36.38 24.16
N ALA A 44 30.30 -37.28 24.61
CA ALA A 44 28.86 -37.26 24.57
C ALA A 44 28.32 -36.15 25.47
N GLY A 45 27.55 -35.25 24.90
CA GLY A 45 26.72 -34.32 25.61
C GLY A 45 25.37 -34.22 24.88
N HIS A 46 24.33 -34.76 25.52
CA HIS A 46 22.96 -34.65 25.10
C HIS A 46 22.57 -33.15 25.13
N ASN A 47 22.44 -32.52 24.00
CA ASN A 47 21.79 -31.22 23.90
C ASN A 47 20.60 -31.36 22.95
N ASP A 48 19.43 -31.41 23.56
CA ASP A 48 18.13 -31.23 22.96
C ASP A 48 18.08 -29.83 22.29
N ARG A 49 18.38 -29.77 21.00
CA ARG A 49 18.21 -28.55 20.23
C ARG A 49 16.77 -28.55 19.74
N GLY A 50 15.89 -27.96 20.55
CA GLY A 50 14.58 -27.56 20.08
C GLY A 50 14.72 -26.78 18.78
N GLY A 51 14.15 -27.31 17.70
CA GLY A 51 14.17 -26.65 16.40
C GLY A 51 13.46 -25.31 16.52
N ILE A 52 14.15 -24.23 16.15
CA ILE A 52 13.57 -22.88 16.09
C ILE A 52 12.45 -22.91 15.04
N THR A 53 11.24 -22.57 15.46
CA THR A 53 10.08 -22.53 14.56
C THR A 53 10.23 -21.37 13.55
N PRO A 54 9.55 -21.43 12.37
CA PRO A 54 9.56 -20.32 11.42
C PRO A 54 9.11 -18.98 12.05
N ALA A 55 8.26 -19.01 13.07
CA ALA A 55 7.87 -17.83 13.83
C ALA A 55 9.01 -17.27 14.68
N GLU A 56 9.82 -18.14 15.31
CA GLU A 56 11.00 -17.74 16.08
C GLU A 56 12.14 -17.25 15.19
N THR A 57 12.28 -17.81 13.97
CA THR A 57 13.23 -17.32 12.97
C THR A 57 12.85 -15.91 12.50
N ALA A 58 11.55 -15.59 12.38
CA ALA A 58 11.07 -14.23 12.08
C ALA A 58 11.37 -13.23 13.23
N PHE A 59 11.52 -13.70 14.47
CA PHE A 59 11.99 -12.88 15.60
C PHE A 59 13.50 -12.57 15.53
N LEU A 60 14.28 -13.44 14.90
CA LEU A 60 15.75 -13.29 14.78
C LEU A 60 16.17 -12.40 13.60
N THR A 61 15.31 -12.19 12.62
CA THR A 61 15.50 -11.21 11.53
C THR A 61 14.78 -9.91 11.91
N ASP A 62 15.19 -9.13 12.81
CA ASP A 62 14.80 -7.75 13.23
C ASP A 62 13.54 -7.11 12.53
N GLY A 63 12.78 -7.89 11.76
CA GLY A 63 11.56 -7.49 11.02
C GLY A 63 11.79 -6.39 9.99
N LYS A 64 13.04 -6.19 9.53
CA LYS A 64 13.44 -5.13 8.61
C LYS A 64 13.28 -5.49 7.14
N GLU A 65 13.01 -6.76 6.83
CA GLU A 65 12.84 -7.21 5.46
C GLU A 65 11.74 -6.39 4.77
N LYS A 66 12.10 -5.74 3.67
CA LYS A 66 11.18 -4.94 2.88
C LYS A 66 10.24 -5.82 2.08
N VAL A 67 8.97 -5.57 2.21
CA VAL A 67 7.89 -6.15 1.42
C VAL A 67 7.39 -5.11 0.44
N CYS A 68 7.47 -5.42 -0.86
CA CYS A 68 6.81 -4.66 -1.91
C CYS A 68 5.48 -5.36 -2.21
N TYR A 69 4.38 -4.78 -1.75
CA TYR A 69 3.09 -5.43 -1.79
C TYR A 69 2.37 -5.23 -3.12
N GLY A 70 1.67 -6.27 -3.55
CA GLY A 70 0.66 -6.27 -4.60
C GLY A 70 -0.28 -7.44 -4.37
N GLN A 71 -1.58 -7.25 -4.64
CA GLN A 71 -2.60 -8.27 -4.42
C GLN A 71 -2.46 -9.51 -5.32
N GLY A 72 -1.63 -9.44 -6.38
CA GLY A 72 -1.50 -10.49 -7.38
C GLY A 72 -2.69 -10.57 -8.34
N TYR A 73 -2.73 -11.63 -9.15
CA TYR A 73 -3.79 -11.86 -10.15
C TYR A 73 -4.64 -13.11 -9.85
N GLU A 74 -4.16 -13.98 -8.96
CA GLU A 74 -4.84 -15.20 -8.59
C GLU A 74 -5.96 -14.88 -7.60
N THR A 75 -7.15 -15.46 -7.80
CA THR A 75 -8.29 -15.33 -6.91
C THR A 75 -8.77 -16.70 -6.42
N ASP A 76 -9.40 -16.71 -5.26
CA ASP A 76 -10.09 -17.87 -4.73
C ASP A 76 -11.49 -18.03 -5.36
N SER A 77 -12.28 -19.03 -4.89
CA SER A 77 -13.64 -19.30 -5.37
C SER A 77 -14.63 -18.14 -5.12
N ASP A 78 -14.33 -17.26 -4.19
CA ASP A 78 -15.14 -16.10 -3.82
C ASP A 78 -14.64 -14.81 -4.50
N ASN A 79 -13.82 -14.95 -5.56
CA ASN A 79 -13.17 -13.86 -6.32
C ASN A 79 -12.24 -12.98 -5.46
N ARG A 80 -11.79 -13.45 -4.29
CA ARG A 80 -10.91 -12.71 -3.39
C ARG A 80 -9.45 -12.94 -3.80
N PRO A 81 -8.63 -11.89 -3.93
CA PRO A 81 -7.22 -12.07 -4.31
C PRO A 81 -6.45 -12.89 -3.28
N VAL A 82 -5.84 -13.98 -3.75
CA VAL A 82 -5.05 -14.90 -2.90
C VAL A 82 -3.88 -14.16 -2.23
N GLY A 83 -3.22 -13.24 -2.93
CA GLY A 83 -2.15 -12.44 -2.35
C GLY A 83 -2.61 -11.53 -1.20
N ALA A 84 -3.86 -11.00 -1.26
CA ALA A 84 -4.41 -10.18 -0.19
C ALA A 84 -4.80 -11.02 1.04
N THR A 85 -5.41 -12.19 0.82
CA THR A 85 -5.80 -13.10 1.92
C THR A 85 -4.57 -13.65 2.65
N GLN A 86 -3.53 -14.06 1.91
CA GLN A 86 -2.27 -14.51 2.49
C GLN A 86 -1.53 -13.40 3.23
N ALA A 87 -1.53 -12.18 2.69
CA ALA A 87 -0.92 -11.04 3.37
C ALA A 87 -1.69 -10.69 4.66
N GLN A 88 -3.03 -10.75 4.64
CA GLN A 88 -3.85 -10.55 5.83
C GLN A 88 -3.55 -11.58 6.92
N GLU A 89 -3.43 -12.85 6.55
CA GLU A 89 -3.06 -13.92 7.48
C GLU A 89 -1.66 -13.68 8.08
N LYS A 90 -0.68 -13.35 7.24
CA LYS A 90 0.73 -13.20 7.65
C LYS A 90 0.98 -11.92 8.46
N TYR A 91 0.37 -10.81 8.09
CA TYR A 91 0.72 -9.49 8.62
C TYR A 91 -0.38 -8.83 9.47
N GLY A 92 -1.57 -9.40 9.51
CA GLY A 92 -2.71 -8.82 10.26
C GLY A 92 -2.43 -8.64 11.74
N SER A 93 -1.72 -9.59 12.39
CA SER A 93 -1.34 -9.49 13.80
C SER A 93 -0.40 -8.31 14.11
N TYR A 94 0.33 -7.82 13.12
CA TYR A 94 1.20 -6.66 13.22
C TYR A 94 0.51 -5.32 12.93
N GLY A 95 -0.80 -5.32 12.69
CA GLY A 95 -1.58 -4.12 12.38
C GLY A 95 -1.78 -3.87 10.88
N GLY A 96 -1.42 -4.84 10.02
CA GLY A 96 -1.69 -4.79 8.58
C GLY A 96 -3.14 -5.14 8.26
N ARG A 97 -3.77 -4.37 7.36
CA ARG A 97 -5.11 -4.60 6.84
C ARG A 97 -5.06 -4.62 5.31
N PHE A 98 -5.36 -5.78 4.72
CA PHE A 98 -5.26 -6.01 3.27
C PHE A 98 -6.63 -6.30 2.65
N ILE A 99 -7.49 -6.93 3.41
CA ILE A 99 -8.83 -7.36 3.03
C ILE A 99 -9.65 -7.60 4.31
N PHE A 100 -10.96 -7.45 4.24
CA PHE A 100 -11.88 -7.77 5.34
C PHE A 100 -12.43 -9.19 5.27
N GLY A 101 -13.40 -9.51 6.12
CA GLY A 101 -13.99 -10.84 6.20
C GLY A 101 -14.68 -11.29 4.90
N LYS A 102 -14.66 -12.59 4.60
CA LYS A 102 -15.28 -13.14 3.39
C LYS A 102 -16.80 -13.03 3.38
N ASP A 103 -17.41 -12.93 4.55
CA ASP A 103 -18.86 -12.79 4.70
C ASP A 103 -19.30 -11.31 4.78
N ASP A 104 -18.32 -10.39 4.75
CA ASP A 104 -18.56 -8.94 4.80
C ASP A 104 -18.84 -8.39 3.39
N LYS A 105 -20.12 -8.17 3.09
CA LYS A 105 -20.56 -7.63 1.79
C LYS A 105 -20.33 -6.11 1.72
N THR A 106 -19.08 -5.72 1.94
CA THR A 106 -18.62 -4.34 2.02
C THR A 106 -17.51 -4.07 1.01
N ILE A 107 -17.55 -2.90 0.42
CA ILE A 107 -16.46 -2.29 -0.37
C ILE A 107 -15.94 -1.11 0.42
N CYS A 108 -14.69 -1.20 0.86
CA CYS A 108 -13.96 -0.04 1.37
C CYS A 108 -13.31 0.69 0.21
N LEU A 109 -13.88 1.84 -0.16
CA LEU A 109 -13.36 2.67 -1.24
C LEU A 109 -12.29 3.61 -0.69
N THR A 110 -11.10 3.58 -1.30
CA THR A 110 -9.98 4.40 -0.84
C THR A 110 -9.26 5.08 -1.99
N PHE A 111 -8.75 6.29 -1.73
CA PHE A 111 -7.97 7.09 -2.68
C PHE A 111 -6.64 7.49 -2.08
N ASP A 112 -5.56 7.40 -2.86
CA ASP A 112 -4.26 7.95 -2.49
C ASP A 112 -4.08 9.33 -3.15
N GLU A 113 -3.75 10.33 -2.31
CA GLU A 113 -3.69 11.74 -2.66
C GLU A 113 -2.27 12.28 -2.47
N GLY A 114 -1.49 12.33 -3.53
CA GLY A 114 -0.16 12.94 -3.54
C GLY A 114 -0.13 14.38 -4.08
N TYR A 115 -1.00 14.69 -5.03
CA TYR A 115 -1.20 16.02 -5.63
C TYR A 115 -2.59 16.12 -6.25
N GLU A 116 -3.12 17.35 -6.39
CA GLU A 116 -4.41 17.61 -7.02
C GLU A 116 -4.30 17.70 -8.55
N ASN A 117 -5.24 17.08 -9.27
CA ASN A 117 -5.34 17.11 -10.74
C ASN A 117 -6.73 17.55 -11.24
N GLY A 118 -7.50 18.25 -10.43
CA GLY A 118 -8.85 18.74 -10.76
C GLY A 118 -9.95 17.67 -10.70
N CYS A 119 -9.66 16.51 -10.10
CA CYS A 119 -10.58 15.38 -9.98
C CYS A 119 -11.19 15.23 -8.59
N THR A 120 -10.45 15.52 -7.52
CA THR A 120 -10.91 15.24 -6.13
C THR A 120 -12.22 15.92 -5.80
N GLY A 121 -12.40 17.19 -6.20
CA GLY A 121 -13.67 17.91 -6.00
C GLY A 121 -14.86 17.21 -6.66
N LYS A 122 -14.67 16.68 -7.87
CA LYS A 122 -15.71 15.93 -8.61
C LYS A 122 -16.01 14.58 -7.96
N ILE A 123 -14.97 13.89 -7.48
CA ILE A 123 -15.10 12.63 -6.72
C ILE A 123 -15.95 12.86 -5.48
N LEU A 124 -15.68 13.91 -4.70
CA LEU A 124 -16.46 14.28 -3.52
C LEU A 124 -17.93 14.58 -3.87
N ASP A 125 -18.20 15.28 -4.97
CA ASP A 125 -19.56 15.51 -5.46
C ASP A 125 -20.30 14.20 -5.77
N ILE A 126 -19.63 13.26 -6.43
CA ILE A 126 -20.18 11.93 -6.74
C ILE A 126 -20.46 11.13 -5.48
N LEU A 127 -19.51 11.06 -4.54
CA LEU A 127 -19.68 10.34 -3.28
C LEU A 127 -20.86 10.89 -2.48
N LYS A 128 -21.02 12.20 -2.44
CA LYS A 128 -22.15 12.88 -1.80
C LYS A 128 -23.49 12.56 -2.48
N GLU A 129 -23.55 12.60 -3.81
CA GLU A 129 -24.74 12.24 -4.58
C GLU A 129 -25.15 10.79 -4.33
N LYS A 130 -24.19 9.88 -4.32
CA LYS A 130 -24.40 8.43 -4.07
C LYS A 130 -24.61 8.11 -2.59
N LYS A 131 -24.40 9.06 -1.67
CA LYS A 131 -24.53 8.90 -0.21
C LYS A 131 -23.61 7.80 0.34
N VAL A 132 -22.41 7.73 -0.15
CA VAL A 132 -21.36 6.81 0.29
C VAL A 132 -20.15 7.57 0.81
N THR A 133 -19.36 6.93 1.66
CA THR A 133 -18.12 7.50 2.20
C THR A 133 -16.90 6.75 1.64
N ALA A 134 -15.75 7.39 1.68
CA ALA A 134 -14.48 6.83 1.27
C ALA A 134 -13.37 7.26 2.24
N THR A 135 -12.20 6.62 2.15
CA THR A 135 -10.99 7.04 2.86
C THR A 135 -10.03 7.68 1.87
N PHE A 136 -9.49 8.85 2.21
CA PHE A 136 -8.49 9.57 1.43
C PHE A 136 -7.16 9.55 2.19
N TYR A 137 -6.16 8.86 1.67
CA TYR A 137 -4.81 8.83 2.22
C TYR A 137 -4.02 9.99 1.65
N VAL A 138 -3.81 11.03 2.45
CA VAL A 138 -3.22 12.30 2.02
C VAL A 138 -1.76 12.40 2.45
N THR A 139 -0.91 13.00 1.61
CA THR A 139 0.45 13.43 1.98
C THR A 139 0.43 14.84 2.57
N LEU A 140 1.51 15.24 3.27
CA LEU A 140 1.61 16.59 3.82
C LEU A 140 1.59 17.67 2.73
N ASP A 141 2.21 17.40 1.58
CA ASP A 141 2.20 18.33 0.45
C ASP A 141 0.79 18.52 -0.11
N TYR A 142 0.00 17.44 -0.20
CA TYR A 142 -1.40 17.53 -0.61
C TYR A 142 -2.22 18.36 0.38
N VAL A 143 -2.10 18.09 1.68
CA VAL A 143 -2.85 18.82 2.73
C VAL A 143 -2.53 20.32 2.69
N LYS A 144 -1.27 20.67 2.45
CA LYS A 144 -0.85 22.08 2.36
C LYS A 144 -1.31 22.78 1.09
N SER A 145 -1.34 22.06 -0.03
CA SER A 145 -1.70 22.63 -1.34
C SER A 145 -3.20 22.71 -1.58
N SER A 146 -3.99 21.85 -0.92
CA SER A 146 -5.43 21.71 -1.15
C SER A 146 -6.21 21.58 0.19
N PRO A 147 -5.99 22.50 1.17
CA PRO A 147 -6.59 22.40 2.49
C PRO A 147 -8.12 22.46 2.46
N GLU A 148 -8.71 23.16 1.49
CA GLU A 148 -10.16 23.25 1.30
C GLU A 148 -10.78 21.90 0.91
N LEU A 149 -10.07 21.07 0.12
CA LEU A 149 -10.54 19.74 -0.23
C LEU A 149 -10.45 18.80 0.98
N VAL A 150 -9.37 18.87 1.75
CA VAL A 150 -9.24 18.09 3.00
C VAL A 150 -10.31 18.47 4.01
N GLN A 151 -10.58 19.77 4.19
CA GLN A 151 -11.67 20.21 5.04
C GLN A 151 -13.04 19.72 4.54
N ARG A 152 -13.22 19.68 3.22
CA ARG A 152 -14.42 19.17 2.60
C ARG A 152 -14.57 17.66 2.84
N MET A 153 -13.50 16.85 2.70
CA MET A 153 -13.50 15.42 3.04
C MET A 153 -14.01 15.18 4.46
N ILE A 154 -13.46 15.91 5.42
CA ILE A 154 -13.85 15.82 6.84
C ILE A 154 -15.32 16.19 7.04
N ASN A 155 -15.76 17.33 6.50
CA ASN A 155 -17.11 17.86 6.69
C ASN A 155 -18.18 16.98 6.05
N GLU A 156 -17.86 16.26 4.96
CA GLU A 156 -18.77 15.36 4.27
C GLU A 156 -18.74 13.93 4.84
N GLY A 157 -17.98 13.69 5.94
CA GLY A 157 -17.96 12.43 6.67
C GLY A 157 -17.06 11.36 6.06
N HIS A 158 -16.15 11.76 5.17
CA HIS A 158 -15.09 10.89 4.68
C HIS A 158 -13.99 10.74 5.73
N GLU A 159 -13.24 9.64 5.62
CA GLU A 159 -12.06 9.43 6.45
C GLU A 159 -10.82 10.03 5.75
N VAL A 160 -10.06 10.85 6.48
CA VAL A 160 -8.73 11.29 6.06
C VAL A 160 -7.70 10.41 6.77
N GLY A 161 -6.96 9.64 6.00
CA GLY A 161 -5.90 8.73 6.45
C GLY A 161 -4.51 9.32 6.19
N ASN A 162 -3.53 8.79 6.90
CA ASN A 162 -2.14 9.23 6.84
C ASN A 162 -1.38 8.52 5.69
N HIS A 163 -0.80 9.29 4.76
CA HIS A 163 0.05 8.76 3.69
C HIS A 163 1.51 9.25 3.78
N SER A 164 1.97 9.53 4.99
CA SER A 164 3.26 10.11 5.35
C SER A 164 3.48 11.57 4.92
N CYS A 165 4.52 12.20 5.46
CA CYS A 165 4.86 13.57 5.09
C CYS A 165 5.39 13.70 3.68
N THR A 166 6.44 12.91 3.33
CA THR A 166 7.23 13.09 2.10
C THR A 166 7.20 11.91 1.15
N HIS A 167 6.35 10.91 1.44
CA HIS A 167 6.14 9.72 0.60
C HIS A 167 7.42 8.86 0.39
N PRO A 168 8.26 8.59 1.43
CA PRO A 168 9.45 7.76 1.30
C PRO A 168 9.09 6.27 1.33
N SER A 169 10.05 5.43 0.95
CA SER A 169 9.99 4.00 1.29
C SER A 169 10.27 3.83 2.79
N LEU A 170 9.22 3.63 3.60
CA LEU A 170 9.36 3.53 5.06
C LEU A 170 10.33 2.44 5.53
N PRO A 171 10.43 1.25 4.86
CA PRO A 171 11.43 0.25 5.22
C PRO A 171 12.89 0.69 5.06
N ASP A 172 13.15 1.68 4.20
CA ASP A 172 14.50 2.11 3.86
C ASP A 172 15.03 3.25 4.75
N ILE A 173 14.21 3.75 5.68
CA ILE A 173 14.59 4.83 6.61
C ILE A 173 14.63 4.32 8.06
N SER A 174 15.24 5.10 8.98
CA SER A 174 15.36 4.75 10.39
C SER A 174 14.00 4.78 11.12
N ASP A 175 13.93 4.17 12.31
CA ASP A 175 12.72 4.14 13.14
C ASP A 175 12.26 5.56 13.50
N ASP A 176 13.19 6.42 13.87
CA ASP A 176 12.91 7.82 14.19
C ASP A 176 12.33 8.56 12.98
N MET A 177 12.88 8.32 11.77
CA MET A 177 12.34 8.92 10.55
C MET A 177 10.96 8.36 10.18
N VAL A 178 10.71 7.06 10.41
CA VAL A 178 9.35 6.49 10.21
C VAL A 178 8.36 7.16 11.15
N PHE A 179 8.72 7.35 12.42
CA PHE A 179 7.89 8.06 13.40
C PHE A 179 7.60 9.50 12.92
N GLU A 180 8.62 10.26 12.53
CA GLU A 180 8.46 11.65 12.08
C GLU A 180 7.61 11.77 10.80
N GLU A 181 7.74 10.84 9.87
CA GLU A 181 6.91 10.78 8.64
C GLU A 181 5.41 10.60 8.96
N ILE A 182 5.08 9.83 9.99
CA ILE A 182 3.70 9.59 10.41
C ILE A 182 3.22 10.73 11.33
N HIS A 183 3.98 11.04 12.37
CA HIS A 183 3.63 12.00 13.41
C HIS A 183 3.55 13.44 12.88
N GLY A 184 4.46 13.80 11.99
CA GLY A 184 4.48 15.15 11.40
C GLY A 184 3.21 15.48 10.63
N LEU A 185 2.68 14.54 9.84
CA LEU A 185 1.41 14.71 9.14
C LEU A 185 0.22 14.71 10.10
N GLU A 186 0.19 13.78 11.07
CA GLU A 186 -0.86 13.74 12.11
C GLU A 186 -0.96 15.06 12.84
N THR A 187 0.17 15.58 13.32
CA THR A 187 0.24 16.86 14.02
C THR A 187 -0.28 18.00 13.15
N TYR A 188 0.20 18.07 11.88
CA TYR A 188 -0.25 19.12 10.97
C TYR A 188 -1.77 19.08 10.73
N ILE A 189 -2.34 17.88 10.51
CA ILE A 189 -3.80 17.72 10.33
C ILE A 189 -4.53 18.12 11.60
N SER A 190 -4.10 17.65 12.77
CA SER A 190 -4.73 17.99 14.05
C SER A 190 -4.75 19.49 14.29
N ASP A 191 -3.62 20.18 14.06
CA ASP A 191 -3.47 21.61 14.34
C ASP A 191 -4.31 22.50 13.39
N ASN A 192 -4.50 22.06 12.13
CA ASN A 192 -5.14 22.88 11.10
C ASN A 192 -6.62 22.50 10.82
N PHE A 193 -7.08 21.34 11.29
CA PHE A 193 -8.43 20.82 11.01
C PHE A 193 -9.20 20.48 12.29
N GLY A 194 -9.18 21.38 13.26
CA GLY A 194 -10.06 21.32 14.45
C GLY A 194 -9.81 20.12 15.37
N GLY A 195 -8.58 19.61 15.44
CA GLY A 195 -8.21 18.45 16.25
C GLY A 195 -8.57 17.11 15.60
N TYR A 196 -8.77 17.10 14.26
CA TYR A 196 -9.03 15.84 13.52
C TYR A 196 -7.90 14.84 13.75
N LYS A 197 -8.26 13.60 13.99
CA LYS A 197 -7.29 12.50 14.23
C LYS A 197 -7.34 11.49 13.09
N THR A 198 -6.22 11.26 12.47
CA THR A 198 -6.04 10.15 11.55
C THR A 198 -5.89 8.85 12.36
N VAL A 199 -6.60 7.80 11.98
CA VAL A 199 -6.58 6.49 12.69
C VAL A 199 -6.07 5.36 11.81
N THR A 200 -6.05 5.58 10.50
CA THR A 200 -5.48 4.64 9.53
C THR A 200 -4.36 5.30 8.75
N MET A 201 -3.38 4.50 8.35
CA MET A 201 -2.32 4.94 7.45
C MET A 201 -2.17 3.99 6.28
N ARG A 202 -1.65 4.49 5.17
CA ARG A 202 -1.19 3.66 4.05
C ARG A 202 0.29 3.94 3.78
N PRO A 203 1.14 2.89 3.77
CA PRO A 203 2.55 3.10 3.49
C PRO A 203 2.74 3.49 2.02
N PRO A 204 3.60 4.48 1.74
CA PRO A 204 3.94 4.85 0.37
C PRO A 204 4.35 3.65 -0.47
N ARG A 205 3.88 3.61 -1.73
CA ARG A 205 4.22 2.58 -2.73
C ARG A 205 3.77 1.16 -2.36
N GLY A 206 3.01 0.97 -1.28
CA GLY A 206 2.74 -0.36 -0.75
C GLY A 206 3.97 -1.05 -0.18
N GLU A 207 5.01 -0.31 0.15
CA GLU A 207 6.26 -0.82 0.71
C GLU A 207 6.23 -0.76 2.24
N PHE A 208 6.37 -1.91 2.88
CA PHE A 208 6.39 -2.01 4.33
C PHE A 208 7.36 -3.09 4.82
N SER A 209 7.56 -3.16 6.13
CA SER A 209 8.22 -4.27 6.83
C SER A 209 7.46 -4.55 8.13
N VAL A 210 7.70 -5.70 8.76
CA VAL A 210 7.11 -5.98 10.09
C VAL A 210 7.52 -4.90 11.11
N ARG A 211 8.73 -4.36 10.98
CA ARG A 211 9.22 -3.23 11.78
C ARG A 211 8.32 -2.00 11.60
N THR A 212 8.07 -1.56 10.36
CA THR A 212 7.27 -0.36 10.09
C THR A 212 5.80 -0.54 10.47
N LEU A 213 5.23 -1.75 10.29
CA LEU A 213 3.89 -2.07 10.77
C LEU A 213 3.77 -1.94 12.30
N ARG A 214 4.79 -2.43 13.05
CA ARG A 214 4.82 -2.31 14.50
C ARG A 214 4.94 -0.87 14.99
N ILE A 215 5.76 -0.05 14.31
CA ILE A 215 5.87 1.38 14.65
C ILE A 215 4.51 2.05 14.47
N ALA A 216 3.87 1.90 13.33
CA ALA A 216 2.55 2.46 13.07
C ALA A 216 1.50 1.97 14.09
N LYS A 217 1.47 0.67 14.38
CA LYS A 217 0.57 0.08 15.37
C LYS A 217 0.79 0.65 16.76
N ASN A 218 2.04 0.84 17.19
CA ASN A 218 2.38 1.43 18.49
C ASN A 218 1.97 2.92 18.58
N MET A 219 1.87 3.60 17.43
CA MET A 219 1.32 4.96 17.33
C MET A 219 -0.21 4.98 17.27
N GLY A 220 -0.88 3.82 17.27
CA GLY A 220 -2.33 3.69 17.25
C GLY A 220 -2.95 3.56 15.85
N TYR A 221 -2.14 3.30 14.81
CA TYR A 221 -2.62 3.16 13.44
C TYR A 221 -2.87 1.72 13.04
N ASP A 222 -3.95 1.48 12.30
CA ASP A 222 -4.05 0.36 11.37
C ASP A 222 -3.37 0.72 10.05
N THR A 223 -2.47 -0.16 9.57
CA THR A 223 -1.78 0.04 8.29
C THR A 223 -2.58 -0.63 7.17
N VAL A 224 -3.21 0.18 6.31
CA VAL A 224 -4.15 -0.31 5.30
C VAL A 224 -3.51 -0.38 3.93
N LEU A 225 -3.46 -1.58 3.37
CA LEU A 225 -3.10 -1.86 1.99
C LEU A 225 -4.41 -2.03 1.18
N TRP A 226 -4.43 -2.90 0.16
CA TRP A 226 -5.58 -3.09 -0.73
C TRP A 226 -5.76 -4.54 -1.15
N SER A 227 -6.95 -4.89 -1.56
CA SER A 227 -7.22 -6.14 -2.26
C SER A 227 -7.50 -5.93 -3.75
N PHE A 228 -7.67 -4.66 -4.18
CA PHE A 228 -7.72 -4.27 -5.57
C PHE A 228 -6.96 -2.97 -5.80
N ALA A 229 -6.08 -2.97 -6.79
CA ALA A 229 -5.46 -1.78 -7.38
C ALA A 229 -5.10 -2.06 -8.84
N TYR A 230 -4.98 -0.99 -9.63
CA TYR A 230 -4.50 -1.07 -10.99
C TYR A 230 -3.77 0.23 -11.39
N ASN A 231 -3.17 0.26 -12.57
CA ASN A 231 -2.45 1.45 -13.04
C ASN A 231 -3.43 2.52 -13.52
N ASP A 232 -3.83 3.42 -12.63
CA ASP A 232 -4.72 4.55 -12.88
C ASP A 232 -4.07 5.91 -12.57
N TRP A 233 -2.92 5.89 -11.92
CA TRP A 233 -2.17 7.07 -11.47
C TRP A 233 -1.40 7.80 -12.58
N ASN A 234 -1.14 7.16 -13.74
CA ASN A 234 -0.45 7.80 -14.84
C ASN A 234 -1.43 8.64 -15.66
N THR A 235 -1.41 9.96 -15.46
CA THR A 235 -2.32 10.91 -16.12
C THR A 235 -2.12 10.96 -17.64
N ASP A 236 -0.91 10.62 -18.15
CA ASP A 236 -0.61 10.61 -19.57
C ASP A 236 -1.00 9.29 -20.28
N ALA A 237 -1.38 8.26 -19.52
CA ALA A 237 -1.70 6.94 -20.05
C ALA A 237 -2.88 6.31 -19.29
N GLN A 238 -4.02 7.01 -19.32
CA GLN A 238 -5.25 6.52 -18.71
C GLN A 238 -5.86 5.38 -19.54
N PRO A 239 -6.40 4.32 -18.91
CA PRO A 239 -7.17 3.30 -19.60
C PRO A 239 -8.46 3.91 -20.18
N ASP A 240 -9.00 3.29 -21.24
CA ASP A 240 -10.34 3.66 -21.70
C ASP A 240 -11.41 3.31 -20.65
N ARG A 241 -12.54 4.02 -20.68
CA ARG A 241 -13.61 3.93 -19.66
C ARG A 241 -14.18 2.52 -19.55
N ASP A 242 -14.44 1.87 -20.67
CA ASP A 242 -15.04 0.51 -20.66
C ASP A 242 -14.08 -0.52 -20.07
N THR A 243 -12.79 -0.39 -20.38
CA THR A 243 -11.75 -1.27 -19.81
C THR A 243 -11.60 -1.04 -18.31
N ALA A 244 -11.55 0.23 -17.87
CA ALA A 244 -11.48 0.56 -16.45
C ALA A 244 -12.70 0.08 -15.68
N TYR A 245 -13.90 0.33 -16.19
CA TYR A 245 -15.16 -0.12 -15.58
C TYR A 245 -15.19 -1.65 -15.42
N ARG A 246 -14.94 -2.39 -16.51
CA ARG A 246 -14.89 -3.87 -16.46
C ARG A 246 -13.84 -4.37 -15.48
N ARG A 247 -12.66 -3.75 -15.44
CA ARG A 247 -11.58 -4.15 -14.54
C ARG A 247 -11.96 -3.99 -13.08
N ILE A 248 -12.59 -2.87 -12.72
CA ILE A 248 -13.04 -2.59 -11.36
C ILE A 248 -14.19 -3.53 -10.98
N THR A 249 -15.22 -3.64 -11.82
CA THR A 249 -16.42 -4.41 -11.49
C THR A 249 -16.19 -5.93 -11.51
N SER A 250 -15.35 -6.44 -12.42
CA SER A 250 -15.03 -7.88 -12.45
C SER A 250 -14.21 -8.35 -11.24
N ALA A 251 -13.51 -7.45 -10.56
CA ALA A 251 -12.73 -7.73 -9.37
C ALA A 251 -13.54 -7.59 -8.07
N THR A 252 -14.85 -7.35 -8.15
CA THR A 252 -15.71 -7.19 -6.98
C THR A 252 -15.75 -8.47 -6.14
N HIS A 253 -15.47 -8.32 -4.84
CA HIS A 253 -15.50 -9.41 -3.87
C HIS A 253 -15.85 -8.89 -2.47
N ASN A 254 -16.28 -9.78 -1.59
CA ASN A 254 -16.63 -9.44 -0.22
C ASN A 254 -15.39 -8.97 0.59
N GLY A 255 -15.59 -7.95 1.41
CA GLY A 255 -14.55 -7.38 2.26
C GLY A 255 -13.44 -6.67 1.49
N ALA A 256 -13.74 -6.19 0.29
CA ALA A 256 -12.75 -5.57 -0.58
C ALA A 256 -12.24 -4.22 -0.05
N VAL A 257 -10.96 -3.97 -0.24
CA VAL A 257 -10.31 -2.66 -0.10
C VAL A 257 -9.84 -2.24 -1.49
N TYR A 258 -10.51 -1.26 -2.06
CA TYR A 258 -10.19 -0.69 -3.37
C TYR A 258 -9.24 0.48 -3.22
N LEU A 259 -8.08 0.40 -3.85
CA LEU A 259 -7.17 1.53 -4.04
C LEU A 259 -7.39 2.11 -5.44
N LEU A 260 -7.80 3.37 -5.48
CA LEU A 260 -7.84 4.21 -6.67
C LEU A 260 -7.00 5.48 -6.43
N HIS A 261 -6.68 6.21 -7.50
CA HIS A 261 -6.00 7.51 -7.38
C HIS A 261 -6.91 8.62 -7.89
N ALA A 262 -7.07 9.66 -7.10
CA ALA A 262 -7.96 10.78 -7.43
C ALA A 262 -7.44 11.68 -8.56
N VAL A 263 -6.26 11.40 -9.09
CA VAL A 263 -5.71 12.06 -10.29
C VAL A 263 -6.25 11.48 -11.59
N SER A 264 -7.01 10.37 -11.55
CA SER A 264 -7.54 9.67 -12.72
C SER A 264 -8.83 10.29 -13.23
N GLU A 265 -8.78 10.94 -14.39
CA GLU A 265 -9.99 11.42 -15.09
C GLU A 265 -10.91 10.27 -15.51
N THR A 266 -10.32 9.13 -15.92
CA THR A 266 -11.09 7.94 -16.29
C THR A 266 -11.86 7.40 -15.09
N ASN A 267 -11.21 7.22 -13.93
CA ASN A 267 -11.88 6.78 -12.71
C ASN A 267 -12.98 7.76 -12.29
N THR A 268 -12.69 9.05 -12.31
CA THR A 268 -13.68 10.09 -11.98
C THR A 268 -14.91 9.98 -12.85
N ALA A 269 -14.73 9.73 -14.15
CA ALA A 269 -15.83 9.66 -15.10
C ALA A 269 -16.70 8.41 -14.97
N ILE A 270 -16.14 7.27 -14.53
CA ILE A 270 -16.87 5.99 -14.37
C ILE A 270 -17.32 5.74 -12.93
N LEU A 271 -16.85 6.52 -11.97
CA LEU A 271 -17.13 6.30 -10.55
C LEU A 271 -18.62 6.23 -10.21
N PRO A 272 -19.51 7.06 -10.80
CA PRO A 272 -20.96 6.92 -10.56
C PRO A 272 -21.49 5.54 -10.91
N ASP A 273 -21.12 5.02 -12.09
CA ASP A 273 -21.59 3.75 -12.60
C ASP A 273 -21.01 2.56 -11.80
N VAL A 274 -19.76 2.71 -11.36
CA VAL A 274 -19.08 1.71 -10.50
C VAL A 274 -19.75 1.62 -9.14
N ILE A 275 -20.07 2.76 -8.51
CA ILE A 275 -20.78 2.78 -7.21
C ILE A 275 -22.17 2.18 -7.37
N ASP A 276 -22.93 2.56 -8.42
CA ASP A 276 -24.24 1.99 -8.69
C ASP A 276 -24.17 0.47 -8.86
N TYR A 277 -23.19 -0.01 -9.63
CA TYR A 277 -22.95 -1.45 -9.78
C TYR A 277 -22.77 -2.15 -8.42
N TRP A 278 -21.98 -1.61 -7.51
CA TRP A 278 -21.78 -2.21 -6.20
C TRP A 278 -23.06 -2.18 -5.34
N LEU A 279 -23.77 -1.05 -5.31
CA LEU A 279 -25.02 -0.89 -4.56
C LEU A 279 -26.13 -1.84 -5.10
N ASP A 280 -26.29 -1.93 -6.42
CA ASP A 280 -27.25 -2.81 -7.08
C ASP A 280 -26.98 -4.30 -6.84
N ASN A 281 -25.69 -4.65 -6.64
CA ASN A 281 -25.28 -5.99 -6.24
C ASN A 281 -25.33 -6.19 -4.72
N GLY A 282 -25.88 -5.25 -3.96
CA GLY A 282 -26.13 -5.34 -2.52
C GLY A 282 -24.90 -5.16 -1.66
N TYR A 283 -23.85 -4.49 -2.15
CA TYR A 283 -22.69 -4.09 -1.36
C TYR A 283 -22.95 -2.77 -0.61
N THR A 284 -22.38 -2.64 0.56
CA THR A 284 -22.24 -1.36 1.25
C THR A 284 -20.91 -0.75 0.83
N VAL A 285 -20.93 0.49 0.36
CA VAL A 285 -19.70 1.24 0.02
C VAL A 285 -19.41 2.24 1.12
N LYS A 286 -18.23 2.20 1.73
CA LYS A 286 -17.88 3.03 2.88
C LYS A 286 -16.38 3.30 3.01
N SER A 287 -16.01 4.18 3.97
CA SER A 287 -14.62 4.35 4.43
C SER A 287 -14.14 3.15 5.24
N ILE A 288 -12.85 3.10 5.56
CA ILE A 288 -12.23 1.98 6.31
C ILE A 288 -12.83 1.87 7.71
N SER A 289 -13.00 3.02 8.41
CA SER A 289 -13.47 3.08 9.80
C SER A 289 -14.98 3.31 9.92
N GLY A 290 -15.70 3.48 8.80
CA GLY A 290 -17.11 3.83 8.75
C GLY A 290 -18.07 2.65 8.91
#